data_b8e63d244dae0566d102b0f4c56371d4
#
_entry.id   b8e63d244dae0566d102b0f4c56371d4
#
_cell.length_a   1.000
_cell.length_b   1.000
_cell.length_c   1.000
_cell.angle_alpha   90.00
_cell.angle_beta   90.00
_cell.angle_gamma   90.00
#
_symmetry.space_group_name_H-M   'P 1'
#
loop_
_entity.id
_entity.type
_entity.pdbx_description
1 polymer ?
#
loop_
_entity_poly.entity_id
_entity_poly.type
_entity_poly.pdbx_seq_one_letter_code
_entity_poly.pdbx_strand_id
1 'polypeptide(L)' 'MKVKVEKVVVGIYEYDSIFVKIDNKLTEIVFRKEDQVSQYEGKEIELVNDKGVYKIKPVVASKKNDWIE' A
#
# COMPACT_ATOMS: atom_id res chain seq x y z
N MET A 1 6.70 -8.50 0.58
CA MET A 1 6.08 -8.96 1.86
C MET A 1 4.62 -8.56 1.86
N LYS A 2 3.79 -9.50 2.24
CA LYS A 2 2.36 -9.25 2.29
C LYS A 2 1.98 -8.75 3.67
N VAL A 3 1.25 -7.66 3.72
CA VAL A 3 0.80 -7.07 4.98
C VAL A 3 -0.64 -6.61 4.82
N LYS A 4 -1.36 -6.58 5.93
CA LYS A 4 -2.70 -6.03 5.95
C LYS A 4 -2.64 -4.58 6.35
N VAL A 5 -3.35 -3.73 5.61
CA VAL A 5 -3.47 -2.32 5.96
C VAL A 5 -4.50 -2.21 7.09
N GLU A 6 -4.01 -1.92 8.29
CA GLU A 6 -4.88 -1.83 9.46
C GLU A 6 -5.67 -0.54 9.47
N LYS A 7 -5.07 0.54 9.00
CA LYS A 7 -5.68 1.86 9.06
C LYS A 7 -5.03 2.76 8.02
N VAL A 8 -5.82 3.66 7.47
CA VAL A 8 -5.32 4.73 6.60
C VAL A 8 -5.62 6.07 7.25
N VAL A 9 -4.62 6.93 7.28
CA VAL A 9 -4.79 8.31 7.74
C VAL A 9 -4.64 9.22 6.54
N VAL A 10 -5.70 9.93 6.20
CA VAL A 10 -5.70 10.86 5.08
C VAL A 10 -5.13 12.18 5.55
N GLY A 11 -4.03 12.60 4.96
CA GLY A 11 -3.42 13.87 5.28
C GLY A 11 -4.08 15.01 4.54
N ILE A 12 -3.83 16.23 5.05
CA ILE A 12 -4.40 17.44 4.46
C ILE A 12 -3.53 17.99 3.33
N TYR A 13 -2.31 17.49 3.22
CA TYR A 13 -1.37 17.91 2.18
C TYR A 13 -1.23 16.83 1.13
N GLU A 14 -0.03 16.66 0.61
CA GLU A 14 0.24 15.76 -0.50
C GLU A 14 0.44 14.31 -0.10
N TYR A 15 0.34 14.00 1.18
CA TYR A 15 0.69 12.69 1.70
C TYR A 15 -0.45 12.07 2.48
N ASP A 16 -0.58 10.75 2.33
CA ASP A 16 -1.43 9.92 3.17
C ASP A 16 -0.52 8.90 3.85
N SER A 17 -0.98 8.35 4.96
CA SER A 17 -0.22 7.32 5.69
C SER A 17 -1.04 6.06 5.80
N ILE A 18 -0.36 4.94 5.77
CA ILE A 18 -0.99 3.67 6.10
C ILE A 18 -0.29 3.08 7.32
N PHE A 19 -1.05 2.33 8.09
CA PHE A 19 -0.51 1.59 9.23
C PHE A 19 -0.63 0.11 8.96
N VAL A 20 0.49 -0.57 9.00
CA VAL A 20 0.58 -2.01 8.76
C VAL A 20 1.38 -2.65 9.88
N LYS A 21 1.15 -3.93 10.12
CA LYS A 21 1.97 -4.66 11.08
C LYS A 21 3.11 -5.35 10.37
N ILE A 22 4.32 -4.99 10.77
CA ILE A 22 5.53 -5.62 10.29
C ILE A 22 6.22 -6.20 11.51
N ASP A 23 6.44 -7.51 11.53
CA ASP A 23 7.01 -8.22 12.66
C ASP A 23 6.27 -7.93 13.97
N ASN A 24 4.94 -7.94 13.91
CA ASN A 24 4.05 -7.65 15.04
C ASN A 24 4.12 -6.21 15.56
N LYS A 25 4.77 -5.32 14.81
CA LYS A 25 4.82 -3.91 15.18
C LYS A 25 4.01 -3.09 14.21
N LEU A 26 3.18 -2.21 14.77
CA LEU A 26 2.41 -1.29 13.93
C LEU A 26 3.36 -0.24 13.39
N THR A 27 3.44 -0.17 12.07
CA THR A 27 4.39 0.67 11.36
C THR A 27 3.64 1.64 10.47
N GLU A 28 3.98 2.90 10.56
CA GLU A 28 3.42 3.92 9.68
C GLU A 28 4.30 4.05 8.43
N ILE A 29 3.65 4.04 7.26
CA ILE A 29 4.34 4.24 6.00
C ILE A 29 3.62 5.37 5.27
N VAL A 30 4.39 6.37 4.86
CA VAL A 30 3.85 7.57 4.20
C VAL A 30 3.96 7.40 2.70
N PHE A 31 2.85 7.68 2.02
CA PHE A 31 2.79 7.64 0.56
C PHE A 31 2.25 8.97 0.04
N ARG A 32 2.45 9.23 -1.23
CA ARG A 32 1.86 10.40 -1.86
C ARG A 32 0.39 10.12 -2.16
N LYS A 33 -0.41 11.17 -2.18
CA LYS A 33 -1.85 11.02 -2.48
C LYS A 33 -2.10 10.40 -3.85
N GLU A 34 -1.21 10.62 -4.80
CA GLU A 34 -1.34 10.03 -6.12
C GLU A 34 -1.27 8.51 -6.11
N ASP A 35 -0.71 7.93 -5.05
CA ASP A 35 -0.68 6.48 -4.89
C ASP A 35 -2.03 5.91 -4.45
N GLN A 36 -2.95 6.77 -4.04
CA GLN A 36 -4.33 6.40 -3.70
C GLN A 36 -4.41 5.26 -2.69
N VAL A 37 -3.60 5.36 -1.63
CA VAL A 37 -3.50 4.26 -0.66
C VAL A 37 -4.76 4.09 0.19
N SER A 38 -5.62 5.10 0.22
CA SER A 38 -6.86 4.99 0.98
C SER A 38 -7.75 3.85 0.51
N GLN A 39 -7.62 3.44 -0.75
CA GLN A 39 -8.39 2.32 -1.29
C GLN A 39 -8.00 0.97 -0.69
N TYR A 40 -6.88 0.92 0.02
CA TYR A 40 -6.37 -0.33 0.55
C TYR A 40 -6.74 -0.56 2.02
N GLU A 41 -7.49 0.34 2.63
CA GLU A 41 -7.85 0.18 4.04
C GLU A 41 -8.56 -1.14 4.28
N GLY A 42 -8.07 -1.91 5.24
CA GLY A 42 -8.62 -3.22 5.55
C GLY A 42 -8.22 -4.32 4.58
N LYS A 43 -7.44 -4.00 3.57
CA LYS A 43 -7.04 -4.97 2.53
C LYS A 43 -5.60 -5.39 2.71
N GLU A 44 -5.27 -6.53 2.14
CA GLU A 44 -3.90 -7.02 2.12
C GLU A 44 -3.19 -6.48 0.89
N ILE A 45 -1.95 -6.01 1.08
CA ILE A 45 -1.14 -5.48 0.00
C ILE A 45 0.24 -6.13 0.03
N GLU A 46 0.94 -6.02 -1.08
CA GLU A 46 2.32 -6.47 -1.20
C GLU A 46 3.23 -5.26 -1.08
N LEU A 47 4.12 -5.26 -0.09
CA LEU A 47 5.12 -4.21 0.07
C LEU A 47 6.47 -4.68 -0.44
N VAL A 48 7.17 -3.77 -1.08
CA VAL A 48 8.54 -3.98 -1.54
C VAL A 48 9.41 -2.93 -0.87
N ASN A 49 10.52 -3.37 -0.28
CA ASN A 49 11.51 -2.46 0.28
C ASN A 49 12.54 -2.17 -0.81
N ASP A 50 12.54 -0.94 -1.30
CA ASP A 50 13.48 -0.49 -2.32
C ASP A 50 14.41 0.54 -1.70
N LYS A 51 15.61 0.11 -1.33
CA LYS A 51 16.64 0.95 -0.73
C LYS A 51 16.17 1.69 0.51
N GLY A 52 15.45 0.97 1.36
CA GLY A 52 14.93 1.53 2.60
C GLY A 52 13.60 2.26 2.46
N VAL A 53 13.06 2.34 1.25
CA VAL A 53 11.75 2.95 1.01
C VAL A 53 10.75 1.87 0.68
N TYR A 54 9.63 1.87 1.38
CA TYR A 54 8.56 0.91 1.09
C TYR A 54 7.70 1.41 -0.05
N LYS A 55 7.41 0.51 -0.97
CA LYS A 55 6.51 0.77 -2.09
C LYS A 55 5.47 -0.32 -2.17
N ILE A 56 4.29 0.03 -2.63
CA ILE A 56 3.24 -0.96 -2.84
C ILE A 56 3.45 -1.55 -4.23
N LYS A 57 3.63 -2.86 -4.28
CA LYS A 57 3.75 -3.55 -5.54
C LYS A 57 2.36 -3.64 -6.17
N PRO A 58 2.19 -3.17 -7.40
CA PRO A 58 0.88 -3.27 -8.04
C PRO A 58 0.47 -4.73 -8.19
N VAL A 59 -0.77 -5.00 -7.82
CA VAL A 59 -1.35 -6.33 -8.05
C VAL A 59 -1.70 -6.38 -9.52
N VAL A 60 -1.00 -7.22 -10.27
CA VAL A 60 -1.30 -7.43 -11.68
C VAL A 60 -2.46 -8.39 -11.76
N ALA A 61 -3.54 -7.87 -11.96
CA ALA A 61 -4.72 -8.69 -12.14
C ALA A 61 -4.98 -8.88 -13.62
N SER A 62 -4.36 -8.94 -13.22
CA SER A 62 -4.74 -8.84 -13.95
C SER A 62 -5.00 -8.95 -14.76
N LYS A 63 -4.89 -9.40 -14.88
CA LYS A 63 -4.98 -9.36 -15.63
C LYS A 63 -5.41 -9.34 -16.35
N LYS A 64 -5.57 -9.48 -16.57
CA LYS A 64 -5.89 -9.33 -17.27
C LYS A 64 -5.95 -9.23 -18.08
N ASN A 65 -5.99 -9.50 -18.25
CA ASN A 65 -6.08 -9.26 -19.09
C ASN A 65 -6.20 -9.38 -19.85
N ASP A 66 -6.27 -9.72 -19.78
CA ASP A 66 -6.45 -9.66 -20.51
C ASP A 66 -6.84 -9.69 -21.40
N TRP A 67 -6.95 -9.85 -21.54
CA TRP A 67 -7.44 -9.64 -22.46
C TRP A 67 -7.42 -9.64 -23.33
N ILE A 68 -7.32 -9.79 -23.36
CA ILE A 68 -7.31 -9.59 -24.19
C ILE A 68 -7.28 -9.71 -24.88
N GLU A 69 -7.37 -9.87 -24.94
CA GLU A 69 -7.43 -9.79 -25.60
C GLU A 69 -7.55 -9.85 -26.04
#